data_0bad0140eef123a2999aebd4b4b220be
#
_entry.id   0bad0140eef123a2999aebd4b4b220be
#
_cell.length_a   1.000
_cell.length_b   1.000
_cell.length_c   1.000
_cell.angle_alpha   90.00
_cell.angle_beta   90.00
_cell.angle_gamma   90.00
#
_symmetry.space_group_name_H-M   'P 1'
#
loop_
_entity.id
_entity.type
_entity.pdbx_description
1 polymer ?
#
loop_
_entity_poly.entity_id
_entity_poly.type
_entity_poly.pdbx_seq_one_letter_code
_entity_poly.pdbx_strand_id
1 'polypeptide(L)'
;MPATNARRWVPDVLRDAGEDDTVVYTVGVRASLDPESWSLIFMECYDAEDEQNISLGMDTYCLVVGPGQWTVYGGVVECELSDDRLILRLTERAAEKLRTPAEMGFGLALDSTKLEVLRRGLRRVLTSGRANAVPQRLVV
;
A
#
# COMPACT_ATOMS: atom_id res chain seq x y z
N MET A 1 -11.28 19.32 -14.68
CA MET A 1 -12.16 19.50 -13.55
C MET A 1 -11.42 19.34 -12.25
N PRO A 2 -11.24 20.40 -11.51
CA PRO A 2 -10.59 20.30 -10.20
C PRO A 2 -11.35 19.39 -9.23
N ALA A 3 -12.64 19.19 -9.43
CA ALA A 3 -13.45 18.33 -8.59
C ALA A 3 -12.93 16.89 -8.52
N THR A 4 -12.24 16.41 -9.55
CA THR A 4 -11.70 15.05 -9.55
C THR A 4 -10.65 14.86 -8.47
N ASN A 5 -9.77 15.85 -8.28
CA ASN A 5 -8.74 15.79 -7.25
C ASN A 5 -9.34 15.90 -5.86
N ALA A 6 -10.39 16.72 -5.72
CA ALA A 6 -11.06 16.89 -4.43
C ALA A 6 -11.71 15.59 -3.94
N ARG A 7 -11.99 14.65 -4.85
CA ARG A 7 -12.61 13.36 -4.50
C ARG A 7 -11.61 12.29 -4.13
N ARG A 8 -10.31 12.55 -4.29
CA ARG A 8 -9.26 11.61 -3.91
C ARG A 8 -8.92 11.79 -2.44
N TRP A 9 -9.94 11.54 -1.62
CA TRP A 9 -9.81 11.69 -0.19
C TRP A 9 -9.10 10.48 0.42
N VAL A 10 -8.21 10.76 1.37
CA VAL A 10 -7.61 9.74 2.23
C VAL A 10 -7.69 10.24 3.68
N PRO A 11 -7.70 9.33 4.65
CA PRO A 11 -7.76 9.75 6.05
C PRO A 11 -6.46 10.43 6.50
N ASP A 12 -6.55 11.25 7.53
CA ASP A 12 -5.38 11.89 8.14
C ASP A 12 -4.64 10.94 9.08
N VAL A 13 -5.36 10.02 9.70
CA VAL A 13 -4.82 9.12 10.73
C VAL A 13 -5.25 7.70 10.44
N LEU A 14 -4.30 6.77 10.60
CA LEU A 14 -4.55 5.33 10.52
C LEU A 14 -4.51 4.77 11.93
N ARG A 15 -5.55 4.02 12.30
CA ARG A 15 -5.77 3.56 13.68
C ARG A 15 -5.65 2.06 13.85
N ASP A 16 -5.45 1.32 12.74
CA ASP A 16 -5.30 -0.11 12.80
C ASP A 16 -4.33 -0.58 11.73
N ALA A 17 -3.63 -1.67 12.03
CA ALA A 17 -2.73 -2.34 11.09
C ALA A 17 -2.73 -3.83 11.41
N GLY A 18 -2.48 -4.65 10.39
CA GLY A 18 -2.42 -6.09 10.57
C GLY A 18 -1.84 -6.78 9.36
N GLU A 19 -1.59 -8.07 9.52
CA GLU A 19 -1.07 -8.92 8.46
C GLU A 19 -1.87 -10.20 8.36
N ASP A 20 -1.83 -10.83 7.18
CA ASP A 20 -2.46 -12.12 6.92
C ASP A 20 -1.58 -12.89 5.95
N ASP A 21 -1.32 -14.15 6.24
CA ASP A 21 -0.48 -15.02 5.41
C ASP A 21 -1.17 -16.37 5.15
N THR A 22 -2.51 -16.39 5.15
CA THR A 22 -3.26 -17.64 4.96
C THR A 22 -3.31 -18.07 3.50
N VAL A 23 -3.38 -17.13 2.57
CA VAL A 23 -3.39 -17.43 1.13
C VAL A 23 -2.17 -16.77 0.48
N VAL A 24 -2.11 -15.45 0.50
CA VAL A 24 -0.99 -14.67 0.03
C VAL A 24 -0.63 -13.67 1.13
N TYR A 25 0.65 -13.42 1.34
CA TYR A 25 1.04 -12.50 2.39
C TYR A 25 0.51 -11.09 2.09
N THR A 26 -0.20 -10.53 3.05
CA THR A 26 -0.69 -9.15 3.00
C THR A 26 -0.36 -8.44 4.29
N VAL A 27 -0.10 -7.15 4.18
CA VAL A 27 -0.05 -6.24 5.32
C VAL A 27 -0.89 -5.02 4.98
N GLY A 28 -1.65 -4.51 5.94
CA GLY A 28 -2.56 -3.41 5.66
C GLY A 28 -2.72 -2.46 6.82
N VAL A 29 -3.22 -1.29 6.48
CA VAL A 29 -3.58 -0.24 7.43
C VAL A 29 -5.03 0.19 7.20
N ARG A 30 -5.69 0.64 8.25
CA ARG A 30 -7.08 1.11 8.18
C ARG A 30 -7.26 2.40 8.97
N ALA A 31 -8.23 3.20 8.53
CA ALA A 31 -8.58 4.42 9.24
C ALA A 31 -9.18 4.15 10.61
N SER A 32 -9.87 3.01 10.77
CA SER A 32 -10.46 2.61 12.05
C SER A 32 -10.58 1.09 12.12
N LEU A 33 -11.09 0.58 13.22
CA LEU A 33 -11.37 -0.85 13.39
C LEU A 33 -12.60 -1.31 12.61
N ASP A 34 -13.39 -0.37 12.08
CA ASP A 34 -14.57 -0.69 11.26
C ASP A 34 -14.11 -1.27 9.92
N PRO A 35 -14.58 -2.48 9.54
CA PRO A 35 -14.21 -3.09 8.25
C PRO A 35 -14.58 -2.26 7.03
N GLU A 36 -15.56 -1.37 7.15
CA GLU A 36 -15.99 -0.49 6.06
C GLU A 36 -15.16 0.79 5.98
N SER A 37 -14.23 1.01 6.90
CA SER A 37 -13.39 2.19 6.86
C SER A 37 -12.37 2.10 5.74
N TRP A 38 -11.82 3.25 5.37
CA TRP A 38 -10.77 3.32 4.36
C TRP A 38 -9.59 2.43 4.75
N SER A 39 -9.06 1.69 3.79
CA SER A 39 -7.93 0.81 4.00
C SER A 39 -6.96 0.85 2.84
N LEU A 40 -5.70 0.53 3.12
CA LEU A 40 -4.67 0.34 2.11
C LEU A 40 -3.96 -0.96 2.43
N ILE A 41 -4.00 -1.89 1.48
CA ILE A 41 -3.44 -3.22 1.63
C ILE A 41 -2.29 -3.39 0.64
N PHE A 42 -1.19 -3.96 1.11
CA PHE A 42 -0.01 -4.29 0.33
C PHE A 42 0.08 -5.81 0.27
N MET A 43 0.12 -6.39 -0.94
CA MET A 43 0.08 -7.83 -1.15
C MET A 43 1.26 -8.30 -1.98
N GLU A 44 1.83 -9.46 -1.61
CA GLU A 44 2.82 -10.13 -2.45
C GLU A 44 2.13 -10.81 -3.64
N CYS A 45 2.88 -10.99 -4.73
CA CYS A 45 2.42 -11.72 -5.90
C CYS A 45 3.20 -13.03 -5.99
N TYR A 46 2.50 -14.17 -5.97
CA TYR A 46 3.13 -15.48 -6.02
C TYR A 46 3.30 -16.03 -7.43
N ASP A 47 2.63 -15.43 -8.42
CA ASP A 47 2.70 -15.88 -9.81
C ASP A 47 3.73 -15.09 -10.63
N ALA A 48 4.81 -14.68 -9.98
CA ALA A 48 5.83 -13.82 -10.59
C ALA A 48 6.55 -14.48 -11.75
N GLU A 49 6.57 -15.82 -11.83
CA GLU A 49 7.26 -16.55 -12.89
C GLU A 49 6.38 -16.87 -14.11
N ASP A 50 5.08 -16.59 -14.02
CA ASP A 50 4.16 -16.79 -15.13
C ASP A 50 4.39 -15.70 -16.18
N GLU A 51 4.68 -16.11 -17.43
CA GLU A 51 4.95 -15.15 -18.50
C GLU A 51 3.79 -14.21 -18.77
N GLN A 52 2.55 -14.69 -18.65
CA GLN A 52 1.38 -13.85 -18.82
C GLN A 52 1.31 -12.80 -17.71
N ASN A 53 1.56 -13.19 -16.48
CA ASN A 53 1.57 -12.24 -15.35
C ASN A 53 2.69 -11.22 -15.51
N ILE A 54 3.86 -11.63 -15.97
CA ILE A 54 4.98 -10.72 -16.23
C ILE A 54 4.59 -9.69 -17.30
N SER A 55 3.99 -10.13 -18.41
CA SER A 55 3.61 -9.23 -19.48
C SER A 55 2.50 -8.25 -19.08
N LEU A 56 1.66 -8.64 -18.11
CA LEU A 56 0.59 -7.79 -17.58
C LEU A 56 1.04 -6.93 -16.39
N GLY A 57 2.31 -7.05 -15.98
CA GLY A 57 2.82 -6.32 -14.82
C GLY A 57 2.40 -6.92 -13.48
N MET A 58 1.90 -8.15 -13.47
CA MET A 58 1.40 -8.82 -12.27
C MET A 58 2.47 -9.63 -11.55
N ASP A 59 3.74 -9.45 -11.91
CA ASP A 59 4.89 -10.12 -11.30
C ASP A 59 5.52 -9.31 -10.17
N THR A 60 4.80 -8.32 -9.66
CA THR A 60 5.23 -7.50 -8.54
C THR A 60 4.10 -7.41 -7.52
N TYR A 61 4.39 -6.79 -6.37
CA TYR A 61 3.36 -6.57 -5.35
C TYR A 61 2.19 -5.78 -5.92
N CYS A 62 1.03 -5.90 -5.27
CA CYS A 62 -0.10 -5.05 -5.61
C CYS A 62 -0.58 -4.27 -4.40
N LEU A 63 -1.27 -3.17 -4.68
CA LEU A 63 -1.89 -2.31 -3.69
C LEU A 63 -3.40 -2.35 -3.89
N VAL A 64 -4.15 -2.40 -2.79
CA VAL A 64 -5.60 -2.38 -2.82
C VAL A 64 -6.11 -1.33 -1.85
N VAL A 65 -6.94 -0.41 -2.34
CA VAL A 65 -7.62 0.59 -1.51
C VAL A 65 -9.06 0.17 -1.33
N GLY A 66 -9.48 0.00 -0.09
CA GLY A 66 -10.85 -0.36 0.26
C GLY A 66 -11.62 0.79 0.88
N PRO A 67 -12.93 0.63 0.98
CA PRO A 67 -13.74 -0.56 0.66
C PRO A 67 -14.01 -0.78 -0.83
N GLY A 68 -13.67 0.16 -1.71
CA GLY A 68 -13.94 0.07 -3.15
C GLY A 68 -13.10 -0.96 -3.90
N GLN A 69 -12.07 -1.51 -3.28
CA GLN A 69 -11.17 -2.50 -3.86
C GLN A 69 -10.48 -2.03 -5.14
N TRP A 70 -10.08 -0.77 -5.17
CA TRP A 70 -9.26 -0.23 -6.25
C TRP A 70 -7.87 -0.85 -6.18
N THR A 71 -7.36 -1.35 -7.30
CA THR A 71 -6.13 -2.17 -7.31
C THR A 71 -5.14 -1.68 -8.34
N VAL A 72 -3.85 -1.73 -8.01
CA VAL A 72 -2.76 -1.49 -8.94
C VAL A 72 -1.58 -2.40 -8.60
N TYR A 73 -0.82 -2.79 -9.62
CA TYR A 73 0.42 -3.57 -9.46
C TYR A 73 1.61 -2.64 -9.48
N GLY A 74 2.46 -2.72 -8.44
CA GLY A 74 3.60 -1.83 -8.30
C GLY A 74 3.21 -0.38 -8.00
N GLY A 75 4.08 0.54 -8.30
CA GLY A 75 3.76 1.97 -8.28
C GLY A 75 4.17 2.75 -7.05
N VAL A 76 4.77 2.12 -6.04
CA VAL A 76 5.30 2.86 -4.88
C VAL A 76 6.69 3.39 -5.24
N VAL A 77 6.83 4.72 -5.24
CA VAL A 77 8.10 5.38 -5.50
C VAL A 77 8.88 5.59 -4.21
N GLU A 78 8.20 6.01 -3.16
CA GLU A 78 8.79 6.20 -1.85
C GLU A 78 7.85 5.71 -0.76
N CYS A 79 8.42 5.06 0.24
CA CYS A 79 7.71 4.66 1.45
C CYS A 79 8.59 4.95 2.65
N GLU A 80 8.09 5.74 3.57
CA GLU A 80 8.83 6.14 4.75
C GLU A 80 7.96 5.96 5.98
N LEU A 81 8.42 5.15 6.92
CA LEU A 81 7.70 4.82 8.14
C LEU A 81 8.52 5.27 9.34
N SER A 82 7.90 6.08 10.19
CA SER A 82 8.42 6.42 11.51
C SER A 82 7.43 5.95 12.57
N ASP A 83 7.71 6.24 13.84
CA ASP A 83 6.87 5.76 14.93
C ASP A 83 5.45 6.33 14.88
N ASP A 84 5.26 7.50 14.28
CA ASP A 84 3.99 8.21 14.29
C ASP A 84 3.50 8.65 12.91
N ARG A 85 4.22 8.30 11.83
CA ARG A 85 3.84 8.73 10.48
C ARG A 85 4.18 7.67 9.44
N LEU A 86 3.33 7.63 8.43
CA LEU A 86 3.58 6.88 7.20
C LEU A 86 3.48 7.86 6.02
N ILE A 87 4.53 7.93 5.22
CA ILE A 87 4.57 8.78 4.03
C ILE A 87 4.74 7.87 2.82
N LEU A 88 3.86 8.05 1.85
CA LEU A 88 3.87 7.29 0.60
C LEU A 88 3.87 8.23 -0.58
N ARG A 89 4.71 7.94 -1.55
CA ARG A 89 4.65 8.58 -2.85
C ARG A 89 4.48 7.50 -3.92
N LEU A 90 3.45 7.69 -4.75
CA LEU A 90 3.09 6.76 -5.81
C LEU A 90 3.39 7.39 -7.16
N THR A 91 3.52 6.55 -8.20
CA THR A 91 3.47 7.06 -9.56
C THR A 91 2.08 7.65 -9.81
N GLU A 92 1.97 8.56 -10.77
CA GLU A 92 0.68 9.14 -11.13
C GLU A 92 -0.31 8.08 -11.61
N ARG A 93 0.19 7.10 -12.37
CA ARG A 93 -0.63 5.98 -12.84
C ARG A 93 -1.20 5.17 -11.68
N ALA A 94 -0.39 4.87 -10.67
CA ALA A 94 -0.85 4.12 -9.51
C ALA A 94 -1.88 4.92 -8.72
N ALA A 95 -1.60 6.20 -8.47
CA ALA A 95 -2.52 7.07 -7.74
C ALA A 95 -3.88 7.15 -8.45
N GLU A 96 -3.87 7.28 -9.77
CA GLU A 96 -5.09 7.33 -10.56
C GLU A 96 -5.89 6.04 -10.43
N LYS A 97 -5.24 4.88 -10.53
CA LYS A 97 -5.91 3.58 -10.41
C LYS A 97 -6.45 3.33 -9.02
N LEU A 98 -5.75 3.79 -7.99
CA LEU A 98 -6.20 3.65 -6.60
C LEU A 98 -7.16 4.74 -6.16
N ARG A 99 -7.31 5.79 -6.97
CA ARG A 99 -8.14 6.97 -6.67
C ARG A 99 -7.67 7.67 -5.40
N THR A 100 -6.35 7.83 -5.28
CA THR A 100 -5.70 8.52 -4.19
C THR A 100 -4.84 9.66 -4.73
N PRO A 101 -4.41 10.60 -3.87
CA PRO A 101 -3.33 11.49 -4.24
C PRO A 101 -2.05 10.70 -4.51
N ALA A 102 -1.14 11.24 -5.31
CA ALA A 102 0.16 10.63 -5.55
C ALA A 102 1.05 10.72 -4.31
N GLU A 103 0.91 11.78 -3.53
CA GLU A 103 1.65 11.96 -2.29
C GLU A 103 0.67 11.92 -1.12
N MET A 104 0.95 11.03 -0.16
CA MET A 104 0.09 10.83 1.00
C MET A 104 0.93 10.81 2.27
N GLY A 105 0.42 11.46 3.31
CA GLY A 105 1.01 11.40 4.63
C GLY A 105 -0.07 11.08 5.65
N PHE A 106 0.19 10.09 6.50
CA PHE A 106 -0.76 9.64 7.51
C PHE A 106 -0.12 9.73 8.88
N GLY A 107 -0.87 10.23 9.86
CA GLY A 107 -0.53 10.01 11.25
C GLY A 107 -0.84 8.57 11.62
N LEU A 108 -0.07 7.99 12.52
CA LEU A 108 -0.27 6.62 12.97
C LEU A 108 -0.66 6.61 14.44
N ALA A 109 -1.81 6.03 14.74
CA ALA A 109 -2.27 5.78 16.10
C ALA A 109 -2.26 4.28 16.35
N LEU A 110 -1.05 3.68 16.31
CA LEU A 110 -0.82 2.25 16.42
C LEU A 110 0.00 1.95 17.69
N ASP A 111 -0.31 0.84 18.36
CA ASP A 111 0.56 0.37 19.43
C ASP A 111 1.87 -0.19 18.84
N SER A 112 2.83 -0.47 19.70
CA SER A 112 4.15 -0.92 19.26
C SER A 112 4.11 -2.25 18.52
N THR A 113 3.19 -3.13 18.86
CA THR A 113 3.03 -4.43 18.19
C THR A 113 2.54 -4.25 16.78
N LYS A 114 1.49 -3.43 16.58
CA LYS A 114 0.94 -3.17 15.26
C LYS A 114 1.93 -2.40 14.39
N LEU A 115 2.67 -1.47 14.99
CA LEU A 115 3.68 -0.72 14.27
C LEU A 115 4.79 -1.64 13.74
N GLU A 116 5.24 -2.60 14.55
CA GLU A 116 6.26 -3.55 14.13
C GLU A 116 5.76 -4.49 13.04
N VAL A 117 4.51 -4.94 13.13
CA VAL A 117 3.87 -5.73 12.07
C VAL A 117 3.88 -4.94 10.77
N LEU A 118 3.51 -3.67 10.82
CA LEU A 118 3.49 -2.81 9.64
C LEU A 118 4.89 -2.62 9.06
N ARG A 119 5.88 -2.35 9.90
CA ARG A 119 7.27 -2.15 9.47
C ARG A 119 7.80 -3.39 8.75
N ARG A 120 7.65 -4.54 9.36
CA ARG A 120 8.12 -5.81 8.82
C ARG A 120 7.40 -6.16 7.53
N GLY A 121 6.08 -5.96 7.51
CA GLY A 121 5.26 -6.27 6.35
C GLY A 121 5.56 -5.38 5.15
N LEU A 122 5.73 -4.08 5.36
CA LEU A 122 6.08 -3.15 4.28
C LEU A 122 7.44 -3.51 3.68
N ARG A 123 8.42 -3.79 4.52
CA ARG A 123 9.75 -4.21 4.03
C ARG A 123 9.64 -5.45 3.18
N ARG A 124 8.89 -6.43 3.64
CA ARG A 124 8.71 -7.69 2.93
C ARG A 124 8.01 -7.51 1.59
N VAL A 125 6.86 -6.85 1.59
CA VAL A 125 6.05 -6.73 0.37
C VAL A 125 6.71 -5.83 -0.67
N LEU A 126 7.23 -4.68 -0.24
CA LEU A 126 7.75 -3.68 -1.18
C LEU A 126 9.11 -4.08 -1.79
N THR A 127 9.77 -5.08 -1.23
CA THR A 127 10.99 -5.63 -1.82
C THR A 127 10.76 -6.95 -2.55
N SER A 128 9.50 -7.41 -2.61
CA SER A 128 9.14 -8.59 -3.39
C SER A 128 8.93 -8.22 -4.87
N GLY A 129 8.95 -9.22 -5.74
CA GLY A 129 8.72 -9.01 -7.15
C GLY A 129 9.96 -8.52 -7.88
N ARG A 130 9.75 -7.86 -9.04
CA ARG A 130 10.86 -7.45 -9.88
C ARG A 130 11.58 -6.22 -9.31
N ALA A 131 12.88 -6.12 -9.64
CA ALA A 131 13.73 -5.08 -9.08
C ALA A 131 13.27 -3.66 -9.42
N ASN A 132 12.74 -3.44 -10.63
CA ASN A 132 12.32 -2.10 -11.04
C ASN A 132 11.01 -1.62 -10.38
N ALA A 133 10.33 -2.49 -9.66
CA ALA A 133 9.14 -2.13 -8.90
C ALA A 133 9.46 -1.82 -7.43
N VAL A 134 10.66 -2.13 -6.96
CA VAL A 134 11.08 -1.77 -5.61
C VAL A 134 11.14 -0.24 -5.50
N PRO A 135 10.62 0.35 -4.42
CA PRO A 135 10.64 1.80 -4.27
C PRO A 135 12.05 2.38 -4.36
N GLN A 136 12.17 3.56 -4.97
CA GLN A 136 13.44 4.28 -5.03
C GLN A 136 13.92 4.68 -3.64
N ARG A 137 12.99 4.93 -2.72
CA ARG A 137 13.29 5.23 -1.32
C ARG A 137 12.39 4.40 -0.44
N LEU A 138 13.00 3.56 0.38
CA LEU A 138 12.29 2.70 1.33
C LEU A 138 12.96 2.82 2.69
N VAL A 139 12.31 3.53 3.61
CA VAL A 139 12.79 3.77 4.97
C VAL A 139 11.76 3.21 5.93
N VAL A 140 11.97 1.96 6.30
CA VAL A 140 11.03 1.24 7.17
C VAL A 140 11.75 0.46 8.25
#